data_08add10559f838a530d49399033f747b
#
_entry.id   08add10559f838a530d49399033f747b
#
_cell.length_a   1.000
_cell.length_b   1.000
_cell.length_c   1.000
_cell.angle_alpha   90.00
_cell.angle_beta   90.00
_cell.angle_gamma   90.00
#
_symmetry.space_group_name_H-M   'P 1'
#
loop_
_entity.id
_entity.type
_entity.pdbx_description
1 polymer ?
#
loop_
_entity_poly.entity_id
_entity_poly.type
_entity_poly.pdbx_seq_one_letter_code
_entity_poly.pdbx_strand_id
1 'polypeptide(L)'
;ADCNNDGIVDYGQILAGELADANLNNIPDCCEQGTPCAPNAVQWRVADGGNGHWYQASSINRRWHDAKAASESIGGHLVTLTSAAEREFVWSRLPLAGDDCWIGGFQQPNACEPGCGWTWVTGEPWSYTYWWSVAPDNNPVLGNENVLDTNISGLWDDSADCDLCFNRYAIEFSADCNNDGLVDYGQILAGELADANLNNIPDCCEGGASCNPCPGDVDNSGAVNGVDLAAILNSWGTSGGKYPGADVNHDSVVNGSDLAIVLNGWGPCP
;
A
#
# COMPACT_ATOMS: atom_id res chain seq x y z
N ALA A 1 -7.77 0.66 27.43
CA ALA A 1 -8.89 -0.10 26.90
C ALA A 1 -8.40 -0.91 25.72
N ASP A 2 -9.06 -1.97 25.41
CA ASP A 2 -8.90 -2.86 24.25
C ASP A 2 -10.35 -3.32 23.92
N CYS A 3 -11.06 -2.44 23.22
CA CYS A 3 -12.48 -2.62 22.99
C CYS A 3 -12.79 -3.57 21.82
N ASN A 4 -11.81 -3.77 20.93
CA ASN A 4 -11.90 -4.71 19.81
C ASN A 4 -11.39 -6.11 20.18
N ASN A 5 -10.80 -6.27 21.37
CA ASN A 5 -10.24 -7.52 21.92
C ASN A 5 -9.16 -8.16 21.02
N ASP A 6 -8.35 -7.34 20.36
CA ASP A 6 -7.25 -7.82 19.52
C ASP A 6 -5.91 -7.97 20.27
N GLY A 7 -5.90 -7.65 21.56
CA GLY A 7 -4.74 -7.73 22.45
C GLY A 7 -3.85 -6.49 22.43
N ILE A 8 -4.24 -5.43 21.73
CA ILE A 8 -3.51 -4.16 21.64
C ILE A 8 -4.34 -3.07 22.34
N VAL A 9 -3.66 -2.13 22.98
CA VAL A 9 -4.35 -1.01 23.63
C VAL A 9 -4.86 -0.04 22.57
N ASP A 10 -6.19 0.22 22.55
CA ASP A 10 -6.87 1.11 21.62
C ASP A 10 -6.18 2.46 21.41
N TYR A 11 -5.69 3.08 22.48
CA TYR A 11 -4.99 4.37 22.40
C TYR A 11 -3.74 4.30 21.50
N GLY A 12 -3.01 3.21 21.53
CA GLY A 12 -1.88 2.98 20.63
C GLY A 12 -2.32 2.86 19.17
N GLN A 13 -3.44 2.19 18.93
CA GLN A 13 -4.02 2.03 17.60
C GLN A 13 -4.61 3.34 17.05
N ILE A 14 -5.21 4.18 17.89
CA ILE A 14 -5.65 5.54 17.51
C ILE A 14 -4.43 6.39 17.09
N LEU A 15 -3.36 6.39 17.89
CA LEU A 15 -2.14 7.14 17.56
C LEU A 15 -1.43 6.63 16.30
N ALA A 16 -1.58 5.34 15.99
CA ALA A 16 -1.06 4.73 14.77
C ALA A 16 -2.01 4.91 13.56
N GLY A 17 -3.18 5.51 13.75
CA GLY A 17 -4.20 5.65 12.71
C GLY A 17 -4.92 4.35 12.35
N GLU A 18 -4.74 3.30 13.15
CA GLU A 18 -5.39 1.99 12.94
C GLU A 18 -6.88 2.03 13.31
N LEU A 19 -7.25 2.83 14.31
CA LEU A 19 -8.64 3.04 14.74
C LEU A 19 -9.01 4.51 14.64
N ALA A 20 -10.19 4.80 14.07
CA ALA A 20 -10.71 6.16 13.97
C ALA A 20 -11.17 6.69 15.34
N ASP A 21 -10.83 7.95 15.63
CA ASP A 21 -11.29 8.74 16.77
C ASP A 21 -11.57 10.17 16.29
N ALA A 22 -12.72 10.37 15.65
CA ALA A 22 -13.07 11.63 15.00
C ALA A 22 -13.31 12.78 16.01
N ASN A 23 -13.70 12.44 17.24
CA ASN A 23 -13.98 13.43 18.28
C ASN A 23 -12.77 13.68 19.21
N LEU A 24 -11.65 12.98 18.99
CA LEU A 24 -10.38 13.12 19.72
C LEU A 24 -10.50 12.90 21.25
N ASN A 25 -11.36 11.98 21.65
CA ASN A 25 -11.56 11.66 23.07
C ASN A 25 -10.74 10.43 23.53
N ASN A 26 -9.92 9.85 22.65
CA ASN A 26 -9.12 8.65 22.85
C ASN A 26 -9.93 7.37 23.09
N ILE A 27 -11.15 7.35 22.60
CA ILE A 27 -12.02 6.17 22.50
C ILE A 27 -12.32 5.97 21.00
N PRO A 28 -12.02 4.79 20.42
CA PRO A 28 -12.33 4.58 19.02
C PRO A 28 -13.81 4.79 18.70
N ASP A 29 -14.10 5.43 17.57
CA ASP A 29 -15.47 5.69 17.13
C ASP A 29 -16.33 4.42 17.08
N CYS A 30 -15.76 3.30 16.66
CA CYS A 30 -16.41 1.99 16.61
C CYS A 30 -16.85 1.51 18.00
N CYS A 31 -16.03 1.74 19.04
CA CYS A 31 -16.37 1.38 20.42
C CYS A 31 -17.51 2.23 20.96
N GLU A 32 -17.53 3.52 20.63
CA GLU A 32 -18.61 4.42 21.02
C GLU A 32 -19.93 4.08 20.32
N GLN A 33 -19.84 3.64 19.07
CA GLN A 33 -21.00 3.28 18.24
C GLN A 33 -21.48 1.83 18.49
N GLY A 34 -20.71 1.04 19.25
CA GLY A 34 -21.01 -0.39 19.47
C GLY A 34 -20.92 -1.22 18.18
N THR A 35 -20.14 -0.76 17.21
CA THR A 35 -19.87 -1.47 15.96
C THR A 35 -18.58 -2.28 16.08
N PRO A 36 -18.38 -3.36 15.30
CA PRO A 36 -17.10 -4.06 15.31
C PRO A 36 -15.95 -3.13 14.92
N CYS A 37 -14.96 -3.01 15.78
CA CYS A 37 -13.72 -2.30 15.48
C CYS A 37 -12.75 -3.23 14.74
N ALA A 38 -12.93 -3.39 13.44
CA ALA A 38 -11.83 -3.86 12.63
C ALA A 38 -10.95 -2.63 12.32
N PRO A 39 -9.64 -2.65 12.53
CA PRO A 39 -8.78 -1.59 12.02
C PRO A 39 -9.01 -1.47 10.52
N ASN A 40 -9.21 -0.23 10.01
CA ASN A 40 -9.41 -0.01 8.58
C ASN A 40 -8.21 -0.55 7.79
N ALA A 41 -7.01 -0.33 8.31
CA ALA A 41 -5.78 -0.96 7.86
C ALA A 41 -4.75 -1.00 9.00
N VAL A 42 -3.81 -1.95 8.95
CA VAL A 42 -2.70 -2.09 9.90
C VAL A 42 -1.37 -1.87 9.20
N GLN A 43 -0.50 -1.06 9.79
CA GLN A 43 0.83 -0.80 9.23
C GLN A 43 1.85 -1.85 9.68
N TRP A 44 2.62 -2.38 8.74
CA TRP A 44 3.82 -3.13 9.04
C TRP A 44 5.03 -2.18 9.11
N ARG A 45 5.23 -1.62 10.29
CA ARG A 45 6.18 -0.53 10.51
C ARG A 45 7.62 -0.96 10.26
N VAL A 46 8.40 -0.09 9.66
CA VAL A 46 9.85 -0.29 9.43
C VAL A 46 10.60 -0.52 10.76
N ALA A 47 10.19 0.17 11.84
CA ALA A 47 10.77 0.00 13.17
C ALA A 47 10.57 -1.42 13.74
N ASP A 48 9.56 -2.16 13.27
CA ASP A 48 9.24 -3.53 13.67
C ASP A 48 9.77 -4.56 12.66
N GLY A 49 10.63 -4.13 11.73
CA GLY A 49 11.20 -4.96 10.67
C GLY A 49 10.33 -5.11 9.44
N GLY A 50 9.32 -4.27 9.30
CA GLY A 50 8.39 -4.24 8.17
C GLY A 50 8.87 -3.37 7.00
N ASN A 51 7.99 -3.25 6.00
CA ASN A 51 8.21 -2.48 4.78
C ASN A 51 7.57 -1.07 4.82
N GLY A 52 6.80 -0.75 5.86
CA GLY A 52 6.07 0.52 5.98
C GLY A 52 4.69 0.50 5.35
N HIS A 53 4.31 -0.56 4.63
CA HIS A 53 3.03 -0.68 3.95
C HIS A 53 1.88 -0.89 4.94
N TRP A 54 0.67 -0.63 4.46
CA TRP A 54 -0.56 -0.82 5.21
C TRP A 54 -1.40 -1.93 4.59
N TYR A 55 -2.06 -2.71 5.44
CA TYR A 55 -2.79 -3.92 5.03
C TYR A 55 -4.19 -3.93 5.60
N GLN A 56 -5.18 -4.31 4.80
CA GLN A 56 -6.59 -4.34 5.16
C GLN A 56 -7.27 -5.61 4.65
N ALA A 57 -8.17 -6.19 5.45
CA ALA A 57 -9.06 -7.26 4.98
C ALA A 57 -10.38 -6.67 4.46
N SER A 58 -10.83 -7.12 3.30
CA SER A 58 -12.16 -6.81 2.82
C SER A 58 -13.25 -7.52 3.65
N SER A 59 -14.36 -6.83 3.90
CA SER A 59 -15.58 -7.41 4.48
C SER A 59 -16.53 -7.98 3.42
N ILE A 60 -16.21 -7.81 2.13
CA ILE A 60 -17.09 -8.16 1.01
C ILE A 60 -16.41 -9.21 0.14
N ASN A 61 -17.12 -10.28 -0.20
CA ASN A 61 -16.64 -11.28 -1.13
C ASN A 61 -16.82 -10.79 -2.58
N ARG A 62 -15.78 -10.99 -3.40
CA ARG A 62 -15.76 -10.64 -4.84
C ARG A 62 -15.07 -11.73 -5.64
N ARG A 63 -15.23 -11.71 -6.97
CA ARG A 63 -14.34 -12.41 -7.88
C ARG A 63 -12.98 -11.74 -7.87
N TRP A 64 -11.93 -12.43 -8.27
CA TRP A 64 -10.58 -11.89 -8.19
C TRP A 64 -10.40 -10.58 -8.98
N HIS A 65 -10.87 -10.51 -10.22
CA HIS A 65 -10.76 -9.28 -11.02
C HIS A 65 -11.58 -8.11 -10.43
N ASP A 66 -12.74 -8.40 -9.86
CA ASP A 66 -13.57 -7.38 -9.19
C ASP A 66 -12.93 -6.93 -7.87
N ALA A 67 -12.27 -7.85 -7.15
CA ALA A 67 -11.51 -7.55 -5.94
C ALA A 67 -10.29 -6.68 -6.24
N LYS A 68 -9.55 -7.02 -7.33
CA LYS A 68 -8.44 -6.20 -7.83
C LYS A 68 -8.91 -4.78 -8.16
N ALA A 69 -9.94 -4.64 -8.99
CA ALA A 69 -10.48 -3.33 -9.35
C ALA A 69 -11.00 -2.53 -8.15
N ALA A 70 -11.63 -3.21 -7.18
CA ALA A 70 -12.10 -2.58 -5.94
C ALA A 70 -10.93 -2.08 -5.07
N SER A 71 -9.84 -2.85 -4.96
CA SER A 71 -8.64 -2.43 -4.24
C SER A 71 -8.00 -1.21 -4.90
N GLU A 72 -7.87 -1.22 -6.24
CA GLU A 72 -7.31 -0.10 -7.00
C GLU A 72 -8.17 1.17 -6.90
N SER A 73 -9.49 1.03 -6.83
CA SER A 73 -10.41 2.18 -6.71
C SER A 73 -10.30 2.94 -5.38
N ILE A 74 -9.65 2.34 -4.39
CA ILE A 74 -9.40 2.94 -3.07
C ILE A 74 -7.90 3.14 -2.80
N GLY A 75 -7.09 3.32 -3.84
CA GLY A 75 -5.67 3.65 -3.73
C GLY A 75 -4.77 2.50 -3.28
N GLY A 76 -5.28 1.27 -3.19
CA GLY A 76 -4.52 0.07 -2.85
C GLY A 76 -4.41 -0.91 -4.02
N HIS A 77 -3.92 -2.09 -3.73
CA HIS A 77 -3.92 -3.24 -4.63
C HIS A 77 -4.18 -4.53 -3.85
N LEU A 78 -4.46 -5.64 -4.51
CA LEU A 78 -4.49 -6.94 -3.84
C LEU A 78 -3.11 -7.22 -3.24
N VAL A 79 -3.07 -7.70 -1.99
CA VAL A 79 -1.82 -7.89 -1.25
C VAL A 79 -0.82 -8.73 -2.03
N THR A 80 0.43 -8.30 -2.00
CA THR A 80 1.58 -9.03 -2.56
C THR A 80 2.45 -9.53 -1.43
N LEU A 81 2.75 -10.82 -1.41
CA LEU A 81 3.46 -11.47 -0.31
C LEU A 81 4.85 -11.87 -0.79
N THR A 82 5.81 -10.97 -0.64
CA THR A 82 7.16 -11.11 -1.19
C THR A 82 8.14 -11.82 -0.23
N SER A 83 7.72 -12.02 1.02
CA SER A 83 8.53 -12.67 2.05
C SER A 83 7.69 -13.48 3.05
N ALA A 84 8.34 -14.41 3.76
CA ALA A 84 7.72 -15.16 4.85
C ALA A 84 7.31 -14.26 6.02
N ALA A 85 8.08 -13.20 6.31
CA ALA A 85 7.80 -12.26 7.37
C ALA A 85 6.54 -11.42 7.06
N GLU A 86 6.40 -10.97 5.83
CA GLU A 86 5.23 -10.24 5.35
C GLU A 86 3.96 -11.09 5.42
N ARG A 87 4.03 -12.32 4.89
CA ARG A 87 2.94 -13.28 4.99
C ARG A 87 2.52 -13.51 6.45
N GLU A 88 3.47 -13.71 7.36
CA GLU A 88 3.19 -13.91 8.77
C GLU A 88 2.53 -12.68 9.40
N PHE A 89 3.01 -11.48 9.08
CA PHE A 89 2.41 -10.24 9.52
C PHE A 89 0.96 -10.13 9.05
N VAL A 90 0.72 -10.25 7.75
CA VAL A 90 -0.63 -10.14 7.15
C VAL A 90 -1.59 -11.16 7.78
N TRP A 91 -1.16 -12.44 7.90
CA TRP A 91 -2.02 -13.50 8.42
C TRP A 91 -2.29 -13.39 9.92
N SER A 92 -1.34 -12.88 10.70
CA SER A 92 -1.52 -12.71 12.15
C SER A 92 -2.31 -11.45 12.52
N ARG A 93 -2.34 -10.45 11.64
CA ARG A 93 -2.91 -9.14 11.96
C ARG A 93 -4.27 -8.87 11.31
N LEU A 94 -4.55 -9.50 10.17
CA LEU A 94 -5.83 -9.33 9.49
C LEU A 94 -6.81 -10.44 9.87
N PRO A 95 -8.12 -10.15 9.97
CA PRO A 95 -9.15 -11.14 10.29
C PRO A 95 -9.48 -12.00 9.05
N LEU A 96 -8.47 -12.71 8.52
CA LEU A 96 -8.57 -13.58 7.35
C LEU A 96 -8.82 -15.05 7.72
N ALA A 97 -8.62 -15.41 8.99
CA ALA A 97 -8.74 -16.79 9.45
C ALA A 97 -10.17 -17.33 9.25
N GLY A 98 -10.27 -18.52 8.66
CA GLY A 98 -11.52 -19.25 8.48
C GLY A 98 -12.15 -19.11 7.10
N ASP A 99 -11.63 -18.26 6.22
CA ASP A 99 -12.10 -18.09 4.84
C ASP A 99 -10.93 -18.20 3.85
N ASP A 100 -11.22 -18.57 2.62
CA ASP A 100 -10.31 -18.40 1.51
C ASP A 100 -10.22 -16.92 1.15
N CYS A 101 -9.04 -16.47 0.72
CA CYS A 101 -8.76 -15.05 0.56
C CYS A 101 -7.97 -14.79 -0.73
N TRP A 102 -8.51 -13.94 -1.61
CA TRP A 102 -7.76 -13.47 -2.78
C TRP A 102 -6.54 -12.65 -2.38
N ILE A 103 -5.43 -12.93 -3.05
CA ILE A 103 -4.19 -12.15 -2.99
C ILE A 103 -3.73 -11.77 -4.41
N GLY A 104 -2.72 -10.91 -4.53
CA GLY A 104 -2.37 -10.24 -5.79
C GLY A 104 -1.57 -11.05 -6.80
N GLY A 105 -1.44 -12.37 -6.61
CA GLY A 105 -0.78 -13.24 -7.58
C GLY A 105 -1.69 -13.61 -8.75
N PHE A 106 -1.14 -13.65 -9.94
CA PHE A 106 -1.83 -14.16 -11.13
C PHE A 106 -0.85 -14.75 -12.13
N GLN A 107 -1.35 -15.60 -13.00
CA GLN A 107 -0.54 -16.25 -14.03
C GLN A 107 -0.63 -15.49 -15.35
N GLN A 108 0.51 -15.27 -15.99
CA GLN A 108 0.59 -14.60 -17.30
C GLN A 108 -0.14 -15.40 -18.38
N PRO A 109 -0.84 -14.74 -19.31
CA PRO A 109 -1.51 -15.42 -20.42
C PRO A 109 -0.53 -16.29 -21.23
N ASN A 110 -0.95 -17.51 -21.54
CA ASN A 110 -0.18 -18.51 -22.28
C ASN A 110 1.08 -19.01 -21.55
N ALA A 111 1.18 -18.85 -20.26
CA ALA A 111 2.20 -19.51 -19.45
C ALA A 111 2.04 -21.04 -19.48
N CYS A 112 3.10 -21.77 -19.14
CA CYS A 112 2.99 -23.22 -19.02
C CYS A 112 2.30 -23.58 -17.69
N GLU A 113 1.21 -24.33 -17.77
CA GLU A 113 0.44 -24.79 -16.63
C GLU A 113 1.13 -25.97 -15.91
N PRO A 114 0.89 -26.06 -14.58
CA PRO A 114 0.32 -25.08 -13.67
C PRO A 114 1.37 -24.13 -13.07
N GLY A 115 2.65 -24.39 -13.23
CA GLY A 115 3.71 -23.84 -12.40
C GLY A 115 4.44 -22.61 -12.94
N CYS A 116 4.20 -22.19 -14.18
CA CYS A 116 4.97 -21.12 -14.82
C CYS A 116 4.22 -19.79 -14.87
N GLY A 117 4.96 -18.69 -15.01
CA GLY A 117 4.43 -17.37 -15.37
C GLY A 117 3.64 -16.67 -14.27
N TRP A 118 3.76 -17.12 -13.04
CA TRP A 118 3.19 -16.42 -11.90
C TRP A 118 3.88 -15.08 -11.67
N THR A 119 3.11 -14.06 -11.36
CA THR A 119 3.59 -12.70 -11.10
C THR A 119 2.63 -11.97 -10.15
N TRP A 120 3.11 -10.90 -9.53
CA TRP A 120 2.31 -10.02 -8.70
C TRP A 120 1.64 -8.91 -9.52
N VAL A 121 0.48 -8.42 -9.07
CA VAL A 121 -0.23 -7.26 -9.66
C VAL A 121 0.61 -5.99 -9.67
N THR A 122 1.57 -5.88 -8.75
CA THR A 122 2.51 -4.76 -8.62
C THR A 122 3.71 -4.85 -9.56
N GLY A 123 3.98 -6.04 -10.12
CA GLY A 123 5.20 -6.31 -10.88
C GLY A 123 6.45 -6.57 -10.02
N GLU A 124 6.29 -6.70 -8.72
CA GLU A 124 7.36 -7.11 -7.82
C GLU A 124 7.94 -8.48 -8.18
N PRO A 125 9.20 -8.78 -7.80
CA PRO A 125 9.81 -10.06 -8.13
C PRO A 125 9.06 -11.25 -7.50
N TRP A 126 8.70 -12.24 -8.33
CA TRP A 126 8.14 -13.51 -7.87
C TRP A 126 9.26 -14.39 -7.33
N SER A 127 9.69 -14.17 -6.09
CA SER A 127 10.85 -14.84 -5.47
C SER A 127 10.51 -15.66 -4.24
N TYR A 128 9.36 -15.43 -3.63
CA TYR A 128 8.83 -16.16 -2.48
C TYR A 128 7.55 -16.87 -2.89
N THR A 129 7.35 -18.10 -2.39
CA THR A 129 6.13 -18.88 -2.59
C THR A 129 5.77 -19.65 -1.33
N TYR A 130 4.47 -19.87 -1.11
CA TYR A 130 3.96 -20.60 0.04
C TYR A 130 2.79 -21.52 -0.34
N TRP A 131 2.99 -22.30 -1.39
CA TRP A 131 1.98 -23.18 -1.97
C TRP A 131 1.48 -24.25 -1.00
N TRP A 132 0.20 -24.58 -1.07
CA TRP A 132 -0.34 -25.82 -0.51
C TRP A 132 0.31 -27.01 -1.19
N SER A 133 0.34 -28.18 -0.50
CA SER A 133 1.19 -29.32 -0.88
C SER A 133 0.92 -29.92 -2.28
N VAL A 134 -0.23 -29.63 -2.87
CA VAL A 134 -0.64 -30.10 -4.23
C VAL A 134 -0.73 -28.97 -5.24
N ALA A 135 -0.72 -27.73 -4.78
CA ALA A 135 -0.81 -26.53 -5.63
C ALA A 135 0.58 -26.07 -6.13
N PRO A 136 0.67 -25.39 -7.26
CA PRO A 136 -0.44 -25.13 -8.20
C PRO A 136 -0.76 -26.39 -9.02
N ASP A 137 -2.06 -26.72 -9.24
CA ASP A 137 -2.48 -27.96 -9.91
C ASP A 137 -3.39 -27.75 -11.13
N ASN A 138 -3.86 -26.52 -11.35
CA ASN A 138 -4.77 -26.13 -12.43
C ASN A 138 -5.97 -27.09 -12.54
N ASN A 139 -6.69 -27.26 -11.45
CA ASN A 139 -7.84 -28.16 -11.37
C ASN A 139 -9.01 -27.67 -12.27
N PRO A 140 -9.38 -28.34 -13.34
CA PRO A 140 -10.27 -27.80 -14.36
C PRO A 140 -11.76 -27.77 -13.98
N VAL A 141 -12.10 -27.99 -12.70
CA VAL A 141 -13.51 -28.11 -12.27
C VAL A 141 -14.28 -26.79 -12.46
N LEU A 142 -13.65 -25.66 -12.20
CA LEU A 142 -14.25 -24.32 -12.34
C LEU A 142 -13.65 -23.50 -13.49
N GLY A 143 -12.71 -24.01 -14.23
CA GLY A 143 -12.00 -23.34 -15.32
C GLY A 143 -10.49 -23.39 -15.15
N ASN A 144 -9.75 -22.56 -15.89
CA ASN A 144 -8.33 -22.39 -15.66
C ASN A 144 -8.10 -21.65 -14.35
N GLU A 145 -7.22 -22.18 -13.54
CA GLU A 145 -6.84 -21.60 -12.24
C GLU A 145 -5.61 -20.72 -12.40
N ASN A 146 -5.82 -19.47 -12.75
CA ASN A 146 -4.78 -18.51 -13.10
C ASN A 146 -4.75 -17.28 -12.21
N VAL A 147 -5.44 -17.31 -11.08
CA VAL A 147 -5.40 -16.30 -10.01
C VAL A 147 -5.08 -16.98 -8.69
N LEU A 148 -4.57 -16.21 -7.74
CA LEU A 148 -4.05 -16.74 -6.50
C LEU A 148 -5.00 -16.46 -5.34
N ASP A 149 -5.33 -17.51 -4.61
CA ASP A 149 -5.94 -17.36 -3.30
C ASP A 149 -5.07 -18.00 -2.19
N THR A 150 -5.59 -17.91 -0.99
CA THR A 150 -5.03 -18.60 0.16
C THR A 150 -6.15 -19.37 0.82
N ASN A 151 -5.84 -20.58 1.27
CA ASN A 151 -6.76 -21.34 2.10
C ASN A 151 -6.82 -20.78 3.54
N ILE A 152 -7.72 -21.31 4.35
CA ILE A 152 -7.94 -20.92 5.75
C ILE A 152 -6.67 -20.92 6.64
N SER A 153 -5.59 -21.56 6.19
CA SER A 153 -4.29 -21.62 6.88
C SER A 153 -3.25 -20.69 6.27
N GLY A 154 -3.63 -19.89 5.26
CA GLY A 154 -2.73 -18.97 4.55
C GLY A 154 -1.76 -19.65 3.59
N LEU A 155 -1.96 -20.92 3.27
CA LEU A 155 -1.25 -21.60 2.19
C LEU A 155 -1.85 -21.21 0.85
N TRP A 156 -1.02 -20.99 -0.15
CA TRP A 156 -1.45 -20.53 -1.47
C TRP A 156 -2.04 -21.67 -2.31
N ASP A 157 -3.08 -21.33 -3.06
CA ASP A 157 -3.69 -22.20 -4.04
C ASP A 157 -3.93 -21.42 -5.34
N ASP A 158 -3.77 -22.11 -6.47
CA ASP A 158 -4.23 -21.57 -7.74
C ASP A 158 -5.74 -21.78 -7.83
N SER A 159 -6.45 -20.76 -8.31
CA SER A 159 -7.89 -20.74 -8.33
C SER A 159 -8.43 -20.09 -9.60
N ALA A 160 -9.69 -20.36 -9.91
CA ALA A 160 -10.36 -19.80 -11.08
C ALA A 160 -11.06 -18.48 -10.74
N ASP A 161 -10.95 -17.48 -11.63
CA ASP A 161 -11.78 -16.28 -11.55
C ASP A 161 -13.12 -16.51 -12.28
N CYS A 162 -14.04 -17.16 -11.61
CA CYS A 162 -15.31 -17.59 -12.19
C CYS A 162 -16.52 -16.87 -11.56
N ASP A 163 -17.70 -16.97 -12.22
CA ASP A 163 -18.94 -16.33 -11.76
C ASP A 163 -19.47 -16.88 -10.42
N LEU A 164 -18.92 -17.97 -9.92
CA LEU A 164 -19.25 -18.58 -8.62
C LEU A 164 -18.09 -18.51 -7.61
N CYS A 165 -16.94 -17.97 -8.02
CA CYS A 165 -15.72 -17.89 -7.22
C CYS A 165 -15.67 -16.55 -6.49
N PHE A 166 -16.24 -16.47 -5.29
CA PHE A 166 -16.32 -15.27 -4.48
C PHE A 166 -15.61 -15.48 -3.16
N ASN A 167 -14.44 -14.87 -3.00
CA ASN A 167 -13.68 -14.89 -1.76
C ASN A 167 -13.57 -13.48 -1.15
N ARG A 168 -13.25 -13.41 0.13
CA ARG A 168 -12.68 -12.21 0.74
C ARG A 168 -11.36 -11.89 0.06
N TYR A 169 -10.83 -10.70 0.28
CA TYR A 169 -9.54 -10.32 -0.28
C TYR A 169 -8.77 -9.43 0.69
N ALA A 170 -7.47 -9.51 0.60
CA ALA A 170 -6.56 -8.66 1.34
C ALA A 170 -6.06 -7.53 0.44
N ILE A 171 -6.05 -6.32 0.98
CA ILE A 171 -5.65 -5.09 0.31
C ILE A 171 -4.35 -4.61 0.93
N GLU A 172 -3.46 -4.10 0.11
CA GLU A 172 -2.22 -3.46 0.50
C GLU A 172 -2.16 -2.05 -0.06
N PHE A 173 -1.72 -1.10 0.76
CA PHE A 173 -1.43 0.27 0.39
C PHE A 173 0.08 0.48 0.48
N SER A 174 0.72 0.71 -0.64
CA SER A 174 2.16 0.85 -0.79
C SER A 174 2.58 2.07 -1.60
N ALA A 175 1.60 2.85 -2.10
CA ALA A 175 1.87 4.03 -2.90
C ALA A 175 2.62 5.10 -2.10
N ASP A 176 3.61 5.71 -2.74
CA ASP A 176 4.37 6.87 -2.29
C ASP A 176 4.54 7.78 -3.53
N CYS A 177 3.51 8.58 -3.81
CA CYS A 177 3.44 9.37 -5.02
C CYS A 177 4.29 10.64 -4.97
N ASN A 178 4.63 11.10 -3.76
CA ASN A 178 5.49 12.25 -3.55
C ASN A 178 6.98 11.88 -3.40
N ASN A 179 7.29 10.58 -3.35
CA ASN A 179 8.62 9.99 -3.20
C ASN A 179 9.37 10.48 -1.95
N ASP A 180 8.66 10.66 -0.84
CA ASP A 180 9.26 11.05 0.43
C ASP A 180 9.70 9.86 1.31
N GLY A 181 9.42 8.65 0.85
CA GLY A 181 9.74 7.39 1.54
C GLY A 181 8.68 6.95 2.55
N LEU A 182 7.53 7.62 2.58
CA LEU A 182 6.38 7.27 3.41
C LEU A 182 5.22 6.84 2.51
N VAL A 183 4.43 5.90 2.99
CA VAL A 183 3.24 5.45 2.26
C VAL A 183 2.14 6.50 2.39
N ASP A 184 1.62 6.99 1.25
CA ASP A 184 0.60 8.05 1.15
C ASP A 184 -0.63 7.79 2.03
N TYR A 185 -1.08 6.55 2.11
CA TYR A 185 -2.22 6.16 2.95
C TYR A 185 -2.02 6.57 4.41
N GLY A 186 -0.83 6.36 4.97
CA GLY A 186 -0.48 6.77 6.32
C GLY A 186 -0.46 8.29 6.49
N GLN A 187 0.02 9.02 5.49
CA GLN A 187 0.07 10.48 5.49
C GLN A 187 -1.34 11.10 5.36
N ILE A 188 -2.24 10.48 4.58
CA ILE A 188 -3.66 10.86 4.53
C ILE A 188 -4.31 10.68 5.90
N LEU A 189 -4.11 9.54 6.57
CA LEU A 189 -4.64 9.30 7.92
C LEU A 189 -4.10 10.28 8.95
N ALA A 190 -2.84 10.70 8.82
CA ALA A 190 -2.21 11.72 9.67
C ALA A 190 -2.67 13.14 9.35
N GLY A 191 -3.40 13.35 8.24
CA GLY A 191 -3.81 14.66 7.76
C GLY A 191 -2.66 15.48 7.13
N GLU A 192 -1.57 14.83 6.77
CA GLU A 192 -0.41 15.44 6.11
C GLU A 192 -0.67 15.65 4.61
N LEU A 193 -1.41 14.72 3.98
CA LEU A 193 -1.86 14.81 2.60
C LEU A 193 -3.38 14.91 2.54
N ALA A 194 -3.89 15.81 1.69
CA ALA A 194 -5.32 15.98 1.47
C ALA A 194 -5.88 14.87 0.55
N ASP A 195 -7.04 14.36 0.90
CA ASP A 195 -7.84 13.40 0.11
C ASP A 195 -9.32 13.81 0.24
N ALA A 196 -9.76 14.73 -0.62
CA ALA A 196 -11.10 15.31 -0.54
C ALA A 196 -12.20 14.36 -1.03
N ASN A 197 -11.87 13.42 -1.90
CA ASN A 197 -12.83 12.47 -2.46
C ASN A 197 -12.84 11.12 -1.71
N LEU A 198 -11.98 10.95 -0.70
CA LEU A 198 -11.88 9.80 0.20
C LEU A 198 -11.60 8.46 -0.53
N ASN A 199 -10.74 8.53 -1.54
CA ASN A 199 -10.31 7.34 -2.28
C ASN A 199 -8.92 6.82 -1.88
N ASN A 200 -8.31 7.40 -0.83
CA ASN A 200 -6.97 7.12 -0.30
C ASN A 200 -5.84 7.37 -1.32
N ILE A 201 -6.10 8.18 -2.33
CA ILE A 201 -5.10 8.73 -3.25
C ILE A 201 -5.02 10.23 -2.95
N PRO A 202 -3.86 10.78 -2.61
CA PRO A 202 -3.77 12.21 -2.35
C PRO A 202 -4.26 13.08 -3.51
N ASP A 203 -5.05 14.12 -3.22
CA ASP A 203 -5.57 15.06 -4.24
C ASP A 203 -4.46 15.58 -5.17
N CYS A 204 -3.27 15.80 -4.64
CA CYS A 204 -2.10 16.24 -5.38
C CYS A 204 -1.62 15.21 -6.40
N CYS A 205 -1.69 13.92 -6.09
CA CYS A 205 -1.31 12.84 -7.01
C CYS A 205 -2.30 12.69 -8.16
N GLU A 206 -3.59 12.85 -7.88
CA GLU A 206 -4.64 12.80 -8.91
C GLU A 206 -4.60 14.02 -9.85
N GLY A 207 -4.28 15.20 -9.31
CA GLY A 207 -4.27 16.47 -10.04
C GLY A 207 -2.98 16.77 -10.80
N GLY A 208 -1.94 15.94 -10.64
CA GLY A 208 -0.60 16.21 -11.19
C GLY A 208 0.09 17.43 -10.55
N ALA A 209 -0.38 17.86 -9.39
CA ALA A 209 0.27 18.86 -8.57
C ALA A 209 1.36 18.22 -7.71
N SER A 210 2.36 18.98 -7.28
CA SER A 210 3.33 18.49 -6.32
C SER A 210 2.66 18.24 -4.97
N CYS A 211 2.82 17.04 -4.43
CA CYS A 211 2.35 16.68 -3.09
C CYS A 211 3.28 17.18 -1.98
N ASN A 212 4.43 17.65 -2.33
CA ASN A 212 5.37 18.20 -1.37
C ASN A 212 4.98 19.66 -1.07
N PRO A 213 4.56 19.99 0.18
CA PRO A 213 4.26 21.37 0.55
C PRO A 213 5.50 22.29 0.45
N CYS A 214 6.67 21.67 0.32
CA CYS A 214 7.96 22.33 0.22
C CYS A 214 8.77 21.70 -0.95
N PRO A 215 8.35 21.83 -2.22
CA PRO A 215 8.94 21.12 -3.34
C PRO A 215 10.43 21.40 -3.56
N GLY A 216 10.94 22.48 -3.01
CA GLY A 216 12.37 22.82 -3.04
C GLY A 216 13.23 22.15 -1.98
N ASP A 217 12.66 21.49 -0.98
CA ASP A 217 13.36 20.76 0.09
C ASP A 217 13.67 19.33 -0.41
N VAL A 218 14.76 19.21 -1.15
CA VAL A 218 15.16 17.98 -1.86
C VAL A 218 15.70 16.93 -0.89
N ASP A 219 16.21 17.33 0.26
CA ASP A 219 16.77 16.44 1.28
C ASP A 219 15.82 16.16 2.46
N ASN A 220 14.58 16.68 2.39
CA ASN A 220 13.53 16.56 3.41
C ASN A 220 14.00 17.01 4.81
N SER A 221 14.81 18.05 4.87
CA SER A 221 15.34 18.61 6.11
C SER A 221 14.37 19.53 6.86
N GLY A 222 13.23 19.87 6.23
CA GLY A 222 12.26 20.85 6.73
C GLY A 222 12.63 22.29 6.36
N ALA A 223 13.57 22.51 5.45
CA ALA A 223 13.94 23.86 4.99
C ALA A 223 14.65 23.81 3.64
N VAL A 224 14.20 24.62 2.70
CA VAL A 224 14.91 24.85 1.42
C VAL A 224 16.14 25.72 1.67
N ASN A 225 17.32 25.19 1.39
CA ASN A 225 18.60 25.83 1.73
C ASN A 225 19.72 25.48 0.71
N GLY A 226 20.98 25.70 1.11
CA GLY A 226 22.13 25.45 0.24
C GLY A 226 22.40 23.97 -0.07
N VAL A 227 21.87 23.03 0.74
CA VAL A 227 22.01 21.60 0.50
C VAL A 227 21.14 21.18 -0.67
N ASP A 228 19.91 21.67 -0.73
CA ASP A 228 18.95 21.42 -1.80
C ASP A 228 19.44 22.00 -3.12
N LEU A 229 19.93 23.25 -3.08
CA LEU A 229 20.59 23.85 -4.24
C LEU A 229 21.75 23.02 -4.74
N ALA A 230 22.57 22.45 -3.85
CA ALA A 230 23.67 21.59 -4.22
C ALA A 230 23.17 20.27 -4.84
N ALA A 231 22.08 19.70 -4.37
CA ALA A 231 21.45 18.51 -4.93
C ALA A 231 21.01 18.74 -6.40
N ILE A 232 20.32 19.87 -6.68
CA ILE A 232 19.94 20.28 -8.02
C ILE A 232 21.19 20.41 -8.93
N LEU A 233 22.19 21.14 -8.48
CA LEU A 233 23.39 21.39 -9.28
C LEU A 233 24.21 20.09 -9.56
N ASN A 234 24.26 19.17 -8.60
CA ASN A 234 24.92 17.88 -8.75
C ASN A 234 24.15 16.90 -9.65
N SER A 235 22.87 17.11 -9.84
CA SER A 235 21.99 16.25 -10.67
C SER A 235 21.70 16.87 -12.05
N TRP A 236 22.28 18.02 -12.38
CA TRP A 236 21.98 18.81 -13.56
C TRP A 236 22.08 18.03 -14.87
N GLY A 237 21.03 18.08 -15.69
CA GLY A 237 20.96 17.38 -16.97
C GLY A 237 20.69 15.87 -16.86
N THR A 238 20.39 15.37 -15.68
CA THR A 238 19.96 14.00 -15.43
C THR A 238 18.49 13.95 -14.99
N SER A 239 17.95 12.75 -14.79
CA SER A 239 16.61 12.54 -14.22
C SER A 239 16.62 12.42 -12.67
N GLY A 240 17.51 13.15 -11.99
CA GLY A 240 17.68 13.09 -10.54
C GLY A 240 18.90 12.30 -10.07
N GLY A 241 19.30 11.24 -10.73
CA GLY A 241 20.53 10.51 -10.46
C GLY A 241 20.71 10.08 -9.00
N LYS A 242 21.74 10.64 -8.33
CA LYS A 242 22.04 10.37 -6.90
C LYS A 242 21.01 11.00 -5.95
N TYR A 243 20.33 12.03 -6.37
CA TYR A 243 19.32 12.75 -5.61
C TYR A 243 17.98 12.69 -6.36
N PRO A 244 17.16 11.63 -6.17
CA PRO A 244 15.92 11.43 -6.92
C PRO A 244 14.94 12.62 -6.83
N GLY A 245 14.89 13.31 -5.67
CA GLY A 245 14.09 14.52 -5.46
C GLY A 245 14.61 15.79 -6.18
N ALA A 246 15.75 15.73 -6.90
CA ALA A 246 16.27 16.90 -7.61
C ALA A 246 15.52 17.25 -8.90
N ASP A 247 14.78 16.30 -9.48
CA ASP A 247 13.78 16.55 -10.52
C ASP A 247 12.47 16.97 -9.84
N VAL A 248 12.45 18.23 -9.39
CA VAL A 248 11.40 18.76 -8.50
C VAL A 248 10.06 18.92 -9.20
N ASN A 249 10.08 19.16 -10.51
CA ASN A 249 8.87 19.31 -11.33
C ASN A 249 8.46 18.01 -12.06
N HIS A 250 9.21 16.91 -11.85
CA HIS A 250 8.96 15.59 -12.42
C HIS A 250 8.86 15.57 -13.98
N ASP A 251 9.61 16.46 -14.66
CA ASP A 251 9.69 16.46 -16.11
C ASP A 251 10.75 15.52 -16.70
N SER A 252 11.40 14.74 -15.82
CA SER A 252 12.48 13.78 -16.09
C SER A 252 13.83 14.42 -16.46
N VAL A 253 14.01 15.73 -16.24
CA VAL A 253 15.28 16.43 -16.51
C VAL A 253 15.54 17.51 -15.46
N VAL A 254 16.51 17.33 -14.61
CA VAL A 254 16.97 18.38 -13.69
C VAL A 254 17.59 19.54 -14.45
N ASN A 255 16.95 20.71 -14.39
CA ASN A 255 17.30 21.88 -15.19
C ASN A 255 16.95 23.21 -14.47
N GLY A 256 16.84 24.32 -15.24
CA GLY A 256 16.54 25.63 -14.71
C GLY A 256 15.15 25.77 -14.11
N SER A 257 14.19 24.89 -14.46
CA SER A 257 12.85 24.89 -13.88
C SER A 257 12.89 24.41 -12.43
N ASP A 258 13.63 23.33 -12.15
CA ASP A 258 13.82 22.77 -10.81
C ASP A 258 14.59 23.73 -9.92
N LEU A 259 15.66 24.34 -10.47
CA LEU A 259 16.40 25.38 -9.77
C LEU A 259 15.51 26.58 -9.38
N ALA A 260 14.59 26.97 -10.24
CA ALA A 260 13.66 28.05 -9.95
C ALA A 260 12.72 27.71 -8.78
N ILE A 261 12.26 26.47 -8.68
CA ILE A 261 11.41 26.01 -7.56
C ILE A 261 12.18 26.09 -6.25
N VAL A 262 13.41 25.57 -6.19
CA VAL A 262 14.27 25.65 -5.01
C VAL A 262 14.54 27.10 -4.59
N LEU A 263 14.83 27.98 -5.53
CA LEU A 263 15.09 29.40 -5.22
C LEU A 263 13.84 30.16 -4.75
N ASN A 264 12.66 29.80 -5.26
CA ASN A 264 11.39 30.41 -4.85
C ASN A 264 10.90 29.91 -3.49
N GLY A 265 11.24 28.68 -3.11
CA GLY A 265 10.89 28.07 -1.83
C GLY A 265 11.87 28.34 -0.68
N TRP A 266 12.90 29.16 -0.88
CA TRP A 266 14.01 29.36 0.05
C TRP A 266 13.57 29.77 1.46
N GLY A 267 13.90 28.94 2.45
CA GLY A 267 13.57 29.16 3.87
C GLY A 267 12.99 27.92 4.55
N PRO A 268 12.47 28.07 5.78
CA PRO A 268 11.79 26.95 6.47
C PRO A 268 10.53 26.54 5.68
N CYS A 269 10.27 25.24 5.63
CA CYS A 269 9.04 24.70 5.11
C CYS A 269 7.85 25.04 6.02
N PRO A 270 6.62 25.18 5.49
CA PRO A 270 5.45 25.51 6.26
C PRO A 270 5.08 24.46 7.31
#